data_e90014686740a10e912f47312ffe9515
#
_entry.id   e90014686740a10e912f47312ffe9515
#
_cell.length_a   1.000
_cell.length_b   1.000
_cell.length_c   1.000
_cell.angle_alpha   90.00
_cell.angle_beta   90.00
_cell.angle_gamma   90.00
#
_symmetry.space_group_name_H-M   'P 1'
#
loop_
_entity.id
_entity.type
_entity.pdbx_description
1 polymer ?
#
loop_
_entity_poly.entity_id
_entity_poly.type
_entity_poly.pdbx_seq_one_letter_code
_entity_poly.pdbx_strand_id
1 'polypeptide(L)'
;VAVVGGRNIGVEYFSAAEAFNFHDLDIALFGPAVAEASAIFDDFWNSEAAVPIAALNRKPPRTLRAVLERIRDEAGSPEARRFLDAMDISPSVRRYFSQELTPIWSEHIRILSDPPIKWRGDGRENWLVEHLVGEIGKAERSALLISPYFVPGGDGTEGLVALAGRGVHVAVVTNSLAANDVVAV
;
A
#
# COMPACT_ATOMS: atom_id res chain seq x y z
N VAL A 1 8.23 -12.65 -6.02
CA VAL A 1 7.03 -11.85 -6.16
C VAL A 1 6.98 -10.88 -5.00
N ALA A 2 6.68 -9.61 -5.27
CA ALA A 2 6.30 -8.64 -4.26
C ALA A 2 4.90 -8.11 -4.56
N VAL A 3 4.16 -7.75 -3.52
CA VAL A 3 2.89 -7.03 -3.64
C VAL A 3 3.05 -5.72 -2.89
N VAL A 4 2.81 -4.62 -3.59
CA VAL A 4 2.91 -3.26 -3.04
C VAL A 4 1.56 -2.58 -3.24
N GLY A 5 1.00 -2.03 -2.17
CA GLY A 5 -0.30 -1.37 -2.21
C GLY A 5 -0.67 -0.71 -0.90
N GLY A 6 -1.87 -0.16 -0.83
CA GLY A 6 -2.40 0.52 0.35
C GLY A 6 -3.21 -0.38 1.28
N ARG A 7 -3.42 -1.65 0.92
CA ARG A 7 -4.30 -2.56 1.65
C ARG A 7 -3.78 -2.89 3.04
N ASN A 8 -4.54 -2.53 4.05
CA ASN A 8 -4.28 -2.91 5.43
C ASN A 8 -4.92 -4.27 5.78
N ILE A 9 -4.53 -4.84 6.92
CA ILE A 9 -5.15 -6.05 7.47
C ILE A 9 -6.39 -5.62 8.27
N GLY A 10 -7.55 -5.60 7.63
CA GLY A 10 -8.83 -5.24 8.21
C GLY A 10 -9.98 -5.74 7.34
N VAL A 11 -11.13 -6.02 7.93
CA VAL A 11 -12.29 -6.59 7.22
C VAL A 11 -12.81 -5.67 6.10
N GLU A 12 -12.64 -4.36 6.26
CA GLU A 12 -13.03 -3.34 5.30
C GLU A 12 -12.21 -3.40 4.00
N TYR A 13 -10.98 -3.90 4.07
CA TYR A 13 -10.09 -4.04 2.92
C TYR A 13 -10.30 -5.34 2.15
N PHE A 14 -11.02 -6.29 2.75
CA PHE A 14 -11.26 -7.62 2.17
C PHE A 14 -12.73 -7.84 1.77
N SER A 15 -13.49 -6.77 1.61
CA SER A 15 -14.92 -6.83 1.23
C SER A 15 -15.78 -7.65 2.22
N ALA A 16 -15.38 -7.69 3.48
CA ALA A 16 -16.02 -8.47 4.53
C ALA A 16 -16.78 -7.62 5.55
N ALA A 17 -16.65 -6.29 5.50
CA ALA A 17 -17.38 -5.39 6.39
C ALA A 17 -18.82 -5.19 5.91
N GLU A 18 -19.75 -4.97 6.87
CA GLU A 18 -21.17 -4.75 6.58
C GLU A 18 -21.47 -3.30 6.20
N ALA A 19 -20.81 -2.35 6.85
CA ALA A 19 -21.14 -0.94 6.71
C ALA A 19 -20.53 -0.30 5.45
N PHE A 20 -19.25 -0.56 5.22
CA PHE A 20 -18.53 -0.05 4.06
C PHE A 20 -17.26 -0.88 3.82
N ASN A 21 -16.76 -0.85 2.59
CA ASN A 21 -15.50 -1.48 2.23
C ASN A 21 -14.66 -0.50 1.43
N PHE A 22 -13.34 -0.51 1.67
CA PHE A 22 -12.40 0.29 0.91
C PHE A 22 -12.12 -0.35 -0.45
N HIS A 23 -11.96 0.51 -1.45
CA HIS A 23 -11.33 0.13 -2.71
C HIS A 23 -9.85 0.49 -2.65
N ASP A 24 -9.00 -0.50 -2.85
CA ASP A 24 -7.55 -0.32 -2.82
C ASP A 24 -6.91 -0.78 -4.12
N LEU A 25 -5.73 -0.25 -4.40
CA LEU A 25 -4.92 -0.65 -5.54
C LEU A 25 -3.66 -1.34 -5.04
N ASP A 26 -3.54 -2.61 -5.37
CA ASP A 26 -2.34 -3.40 -5.12
C ASP A 26 -1.69 -3.78 -6.44
N ILE A 27 -0.37 -3.73 -6.49
CA ILE A 27 0.42 -4.10 -7.66
C ILE A 27 1.26 -5.33 -7.32
N ALA A 28 1.07 -6.41 -8.05
CA ALA A 28 1.94 -7.57 -7.98
C ALA A 28 3.13 -7.38 -8.93
N LEU A 29 4.34 -7.51 -8.39
CA LEU A 29 5.59 -7.28 -9.08
C LEU A 29 6.40 -8.56 -9.21
N PHE A 30 7.08 -8.70 -10.34
CA PHE A 30 7.99 -9.79 -10.64
C PHE A 30 9.32 -9.23 -11.17
N GLY A 31 10.38 -10.02 -11.09
CA GLY A 31 11.68 -9.64 -11.64
C GLY A 31 12.50 -8.73 -10.71
N PRO A 32 13.37 -7.86 -11.26
CA PRO A 32 14.37 -7.10 -10.48
C PRO A 32 13.78 -6.18 -9.41
N ALA A 33 12.61 -5.59 -9.62
CA ALA A 33 11.94 -4.74 -8.63
C ALA A 33 11.64 -5.47 -7.30
N VAL A 34 11.55 -6.81 -7.32
CA VAL A 34 11.39 -7.60 -6.09
C VAL A 34 12.60 -7.49 -5.19
N ALA A 35 13.81 -7.34 -5.76
CA ALA A 35 15.02 -7.15 -4.96
C ALA A 35 15.02 -5.80 -4.24
N GLU A 36 14.48 -4.73 -4.86
CA GLU A 36 14.29 -3.43 -4.18
C GLU A 36 13.34 -3.57 -2.99
N ALA A 37 12.20 -4.26 -3.17
CA ALA A 37 11.25 -4.52 -2.08
C ALA A 37 11.90 -5.31 -0.93
N SER A 38 12.72 -6.31 -1.25
CA SER A 38 13.43 -7.10 -0.25
C SER A 38 14.46 -6.28 0.51
N ALA A 39 15.21 -5.43 -0.18
CA ALA A 39 16.19 -4.54 0.46
C ALA A 39 15.50 -3.56 1.42
N ILE A 40 14.40 -2.95 1.01
CA ILE A 40 13.60 -2.07 1.87
C ILE A 40 13.12 -2.83 3.11
N PHE A 41 12.60 -4.05 2.93
CA PHE A 41 12.17 -4.87 4.07
C PHE A 41 13.33 -5.16 5.02
N ASP A 42 14.50 -5.51 4.50
CA ASP A 42 15.69 -5.81 5.31
C ASP A 42 16.18 -4.57 6.06
N ASP A 43 16.10 -3.39 5.46
CA ASP A 43 16.43 -2.12 6.13
C ASP A 43 15.51 -1.86 7.32
N PHE A 44 14.21 -2.07 7.17
CA PHE A 44 13.25 -1.94 8.27
C PHE A 44 13.45 -3.03 9.32
N TRP A 45 13.60 -4.29 8.91
CA TRP A 45 13.77 -5.43 9.80
C TRP A 45 15.03 -5.33 10.68
N ASN A 46 16.13 -4.85 10.10
CA ASN A 46 17.42 -4.71 10.79
C ASN A 46 17.59 -3.35 11.48
N SER A 47 16.61 -2.47 11.39
CA SER A 47 16.69 -1.14 12.00
C SER A 47 16.53 -1.19 13.52
N GLU A 48 17.02 -0.17 14.20
CA GLU A 48 16.79 0.01 15.64
C GLU A 48 15.31 0.24 16.02
N ALA A 49 14.45 0.59 15.06
CA ALA A 49 13.01 0.74 15.26
C ALA A 49 12.30 -0.63 15.31
N ALA A 50 12.93 -1.71 14.85
CA ALA A 50 12.35 -3.03 14.87
C ALA A 50 12.37 -3.63 16.28
N VAL A 51 11.18 -3.92 16.80
CA VAL A 51 11.03 -4.51 18.14
C VAL A 51 10.47 -5.93 17.99
N PRO A 52 11.19 -6.96 18.48
CA PRO A 52 10.69 -8.33 18.46
C PRO A 52 9.34 -8.44 19.18
N ILE A 53 8.38 -9.11 18.55
CA ILE A 53 7.03 -9.25 19.09
C ILE A 53 7.01 -9.89 20.50
N ALA A 54 7.97 -10.74 20.80
CA ALA A 54 8.13 -11.34 22.11
C ALA A 54 8.42 -10.32 23.22
N ALA A 55 9.07 -9.20 22.90
CA ALA A 55 9.31 -8.10 23.81
C ALA A 55 8.05 -7.28 24.11
N LEU A 56 7.10 -7.25 23.17
CA LEU A 56 5.83 -6.53 23.28
C LEU A 56 4.72 -7.39 23.93
N ASN A 57 4.81 -8.71 23.79
CA ASN A 57 3.77 -9.63 24.25
C ASN A 57 4.06 -10.14 25.66
N ARG A 58 3.39 -9.57 26.64
CA ARG A 58 3.47 -9.98 28.07
C ARG A 58 2.53 -11.15 28.43
N LYS A 59 1.71 -11.60 27.49
CA LYS A 59 0.78 -12.72 27.74
C LYS A 59 1.49 -14.05 27.52
N PRO A 60 1.18 -15.09 28.30
CA PRO A 60 1.74 -16.41 28.05
C PRO A 60 1.37 -16.89 26.64
N PRO A 61 2.25 -17.61 25.94
CA PRO A 61 1.98 -18.12 24.63
C PRO A 61 0.76 -19.06 24.66
N ARG A 62 -0.16 -18.89 23.71
CA ARG A 62 -1.26 -19.84 23.51
C ARG A 62 -0.71 -21.14 22.96
N THR A 63 -1.35 -22.25 23.33
CA THR A 63 -1.02 -23.54 22.71
C THR A 63 -1.39 -23.50 21.22
N LEU A 64 -0.63 -24.22 20.39
CA LEU A 64 -0.94 -24.35 18.96
C LEU A 64 -2.39 -24.81 18.74
N ARG A 65 -2.87 -25.75 19.56
CA ARG A 65 -4.25 -26.23 19.51
C ARG A 65 -5.26 -25.09 19.69
N ALA A 66 -5.10 -24.27 20.72
CA ALA A 66 -6.00 -23.14 20.97
C ALA A 66 -5.97 -22.09 19.84
N VAL A 67 -4.81 -21.91 19.18
CA VAL A 67 -4.70 -21.03 18.00
C VAL A 67 -5.45 -21.63 16.82
N LEU A 68 -5.28 -22.92 16.56
CA LEU A 68 -5.96 -23.60 15.45
C LEU A 68 -7.49 -23.69 15.65
N GLU A 69 -7.96 -23.92 16.87
CA GLU A 69 -9.38 -23.88 17.20
C GLU A 69 -9.95 -22.49 16.89
N ARG A 70 -9.29 -21.43 17.34
CA ARG A 70 -9.71 -20.06 17.04
C ARG A 70 -9.74 -19.76 15.55
N ILE A 71 -8.72 -20.15 14.79
CA ILE A 71 -8.70 -19.97 13.32
C ILE A 71 -9.87 -20.68 12.65
N ARG A 72 -10.23 -21.88 13.12
CA ARG A 72 -11.39 -22.62 12.58
C ARG A 72 -12.71 -21.93 12.89
N ASP A 73 -12.87 -21.43 14.12
CA ASP A 73 -14.07 -20.70 14.52
C ASP A 73 -14.24 -19.42 13.71
N GLU A 74 -13.16 -18.64 13.55
CA GLU A 74 -13.15 -17.42 12.73
C GLU A 74 -13.43 -17.72 11.25
N ALA A 75 -12.88 -18.80 10.69
CA ALA A 75 -13.13 -19.20 9.31
C ALA A 75 -14.60 -19.55 9.04
N GLY A 76 -15.36 -19.93 10.08
CA GLY A 76 -16.82 -20.16 10.02
C GLY A 76 -17.66 -18.89 10.22
N SER A 77 -17.07 -17.76 10.50
CA SER A 77 -17.77 -16.52 10.79
C SER A 77 -18.51 -15.95 9.58
N PRO A 78 -19.55 -15.11 9.77
CA PRO A 78 -20.22 -14.43 8.68
C PRO A 78 -19.27 -13.51 7.87
N GLU A 79 -18.30 -12.89 8.55
CA GLU A 79 -17.28 -12.05 7.95
C GLU A 79 -16.38 -12.84 7.00
N ALA A 80 -15.88 -14.00 7.46
CA ALA A 80 -15.07 -14.88 6.62
C ALA A 80 -15.84 -15.38 5.40
N ARG A 81 -17.12 -15.70 5.55
CA ARG A 81 -17.97 -16.11 4.40
C ARG A 81 -18.13 -15.00 3.39
N ARG A 82 -18.43 -13.78 3.83
CA ARG A 82 -18.50 -12.60 2.91
C ARG A 82 -17.21 -12.40 2.12
N PHE A 83 -16.07 -12.56 2.77
CA PHE A 83 -14.76 -12.49 2.11
C PHE A 83 -14.59 -13.59 1.06
N LEU A 84 -14.91 -14.83 1.40
CA LEU A 84 -14.81 -15.96 0.47
C LEU A 84 -15.75 -15.78 -0.73
N ASP A 85 -17.00 -15.36 -0.49
CA ASP A 85 -17.97 -15.07 -1.53
C ASP A 85 -17.48 -13.94 -2.45
N ALA A 86 -16.89 -12.88 -1.88
CA ALA A 86 -16.32 -11.78 -2.66
C ALA A 86 -15.11 -12.23 -3.51
N MET A 87 -14.29 -13.15 -3.00
CA MET A 87 -13.19 -13.74 -3.77
C MET A 87 -13.69 -14.56 -4.96
N ASP A 88 -14.71 -15.38 -4.76
CA ASP A 88 -15.26 -16.26 -5.79
C ASP A 88 -15.81 -15.49 -7.00
N ILE A 89 -16.38 -14.30 -6.76
CA ILE A 89 -16.93 -13.45 -7.82
C ILE A 89 -15.92 -12.45 -8.38
N SER A 90 -14.76 -12.27 -7.76
CA SER A 90 -13.77 -11.30 -8.19
C SER A 90 -13.20 -11.62 -9.58
N PRO A 91 -13.35 -10.73 -10.57
CA PRO A 91 -12.78 -10.94 -11.90
C PRO A 91 -11.26 -11.05 -11.89
N SER A 92 -10.59 -10.37 -10.98
CA SER A 92 -9.14 -10.40 -10.86
C SER A 92 -8.64 -11.74 -10.34
N VAL A 93 -9.32 -12.32 -9.35
CA VAL A 93 -9.01 -13.64 -8.80
C VAL A 93 -9.24 -14.72 -9.86
N ARG A 94 -10.38 -14.66 -10.57
CA ARG A 94 -10.66 -15.60 -11.66
C ARG A 94 -9.59 -15.56 -12.73
N ARG A 95 -9.24 -14.37 -13.23
CA ARG A 95 -8.18 -14.21 -14.25
C ARG A 95 -6.82 -14.70 -13.78
N TYR A 96 -6.51 -14.55 -12.48
CA TYR A 96 -5.28 -15.10 -11.92
C TYR A 96 -5.26 -16.65 -12.01
N PHE A 97 -6.33 -17.31 -11.58
CA PHE A 97 -6.41 -18.77 -11.60
C PHE A 97 -6.58 -19.35 -13.00
N SER A 98 -7.24 -18.64 -13.93
CA SER A 98 -7.34 -19.04 -15.33
C SER A 98 -6.09 -18.75 -16.18
N GLN A 99 -5.05 -18.18 -15.59
CA GLN A 99 -3.81 -17.76 -16.26
C GLN A 99 -4.04 -16.74 -17.41
N GLU A 100 -5.12 -15.98 -17.33
CA GLU A 100 -5.48 -14.94 -18.33
C GLU A 100 -4.87 -13.57 -18.01
N LEU A 101 -4.06 -13.46 -16.94
CA LEU A 101 -3.36 -12.23 -16.60
C LEU A 101 -2.23 -11.99 -17.58
N THR A 102 -2.31 -10.89 -18.30
CA THR A 102 -1.20 -10.42 -19.13
C THR A 102 -0.33 -9.47 -18.33
N PRO A 103 0.92 -9.82 -18.04
CA PRO A 103 1.85 -8.92 -17.34
C PRO A 103 2.13 -7.68 -18.18
N ILE A 104 2.24 -6.53 -17.54
CA ILE A 104 2.77 -5.31 -18.15
C ILE A 104 4.26 -5.27 -17.86
N TRP A 105 5.07 -5.28 -18.91
CA TRP A 105 6.53 -5.22 -18.80
C TRP A 105 7.00 -3.77 -18.83
N SER A 106 7.89 -3.41 -17.90
CA SER A 106 8.53 -2.10 -17.85
C SER A 106 9.95 -2.22 -17.31
N GLU A 107 10.87 -1.47 -17.87
CA GLU A 107 12.26 -1.35 -17.41
C GLU A 107 12.44 -0.26 -16.35
N HIS A 108 11.37 0.50 -16.05
CA HIS A 108 11.42 1.69 -15.21
C HIS A 108 10.55 1.57 -13.95
N ILE A 109 10.47 0.37 -13.39
CA ILE A 109 9.77 0.16 -12.11
C ILE A 109 10.76 0.43 -10.98
N ARG A 110 10.37 1.29 -10.05
CA ARG A 110 11.13 1.60 -8.84
C ARG A 110 10.21 1.45 -7.63
N ILE A 111 10.74 0.91 -6.54
CA ILE A 111 10.09 0.89 -5.24
C ILE A 111 10.86 1.82 -4.32
N LEU A 112 10.17 2.79 -3.76
CA LEU A 112 10.76 3.80 -2.90
C LEU A 112 10.07 3.75 -1.53
N SER A 113 10.82 4.02 -0.47
CA SER A 113 10.29 4.11 0.89
C SER A 113 10.97 5.23 1.66
N ASP A 114 10.31 5.68 2.72
CA ASP A 114 10.99 6.47 3.73
C ASP A 114 12.03 5.61 4.50
N PRO A 115 13.11 6.20 5.03
CA PRO A 115 14.03 5.45 5.88
C PRO A 115 13.36 5.03 7.20
N PRO A 116 13.73 3.87 7.77
CA PRO A 116 13.14 3.35 9.01
C PRO A 116 13.23 4.31 10.20
N ILE A 117 14.23 5.20 10.20
CA ILE A 117 14.51 6.16 11.28
C ILE A 117 14.04 7.58 10.97
N LYS A 118 13.11 7.74 10.03
CA LYS A 118 12.53 9.05 9.65
C LYS A 118 12.06 9.88 10.87
N TRP A 119 11.60 9.23 11.92
CA TRP A 119 11.15 9.87 13.15
C TRP A 119 12.25 10.68 13.86
N ARG A 120 13.53 10.43 13.58
CA ARG A 120 14.66 11.23 14.11
C ARG A 120 14.75 12.62 13.49
N GLY A 121 14.11 12.82 12.32
CA GLY A 121 14.11 14.09 11.62
C GLY A 121 15.37 14.39 10.83
N ASP A 122 16.35 13.49 10.83
CA ASP A 122 17.60 13.61 10.09
C ASP A 122 17.43 13.09 8.65
N GLY A 123 18.30 13.54 7.73
CA GLY A 123 18.37 13.00 6.37
C GLY A 123 17.13 13.27 5.53
N ARG A 124 16.54 14.45 5.65
CA ARG A 124 15.32 14.87 4.90
C ARG A 124 15.45 14.69 3.39
N GLU A 125 16.66 14.88 2.87
CA GLU A 125 16.99 14.67 1.45
C GLU A 125 16.74 13.23 0.96
N ASN A 126 16.64 12.28 1.87
CA ASN A 126 16.37 10.87 1.58
C ASN A 126 14.92 10.47 1.83
N TRP A 127 14.04 11.43 2.14
CA TRP A 127 12.65 11.10 2.37
C TRP A 127 11.92 10.82 1.05
N LEU A 128 10.94 9.95 1.13
CA LEU A 128 10.13 9.52 -0.01
C LEU A 128 9.55 10.70 -0.80
N VAL A 129 9.10 11.75 -0.09
CA VAL A 129 8.51 12.93 -0.72
C VAL A 129 9.50 13.66 -1.64
N GLU A 130 10.77 13.76 -1.25
CA GLU A 130 11.80 14.42 -2.06
C GLU A 130 12.08 13.63 -3.34
N HIS A 131 12.17 12.30 -3.22
CA HIS A 131 12.31 11.42 -4.37
C HIS A 131 11.11 11.50 -5.31
N LEU A 132 9.89 11.48 -4.77
CA LEU A 132 8.67 11.55 -5.57
C LEU A 132 8.54 12.89 -6.31
N VAL A 133 8.80 14.01 -5.63
CA VAL A 133 8.78 15.34 -6.27
C VAL A 133 9.79 15.40 -7.40
N GLY A 134 11.01 14.86 -7.18
CA GLY A 134 12.04 14.78 -8.21
C GLY A 134 11.63 13.94 -9.42
N GLU A 135 11.01 12.79 -9.21
CA GLU A 135 10.57 11.92 -10.32
C GLU A 135 9.34 12.50 -11.05
N ILE A 136 8.35 13.00 -10.32
CA ILE A 136 7.16 13.64 -10.91
C ILE A 136 7.58 14.86 -11.75
N GLY A 137 8.54 15.64 -11.27
CA GLY A 137 9.04 16.82 -11.96
C GLY A 137 9.65 16.54 -13.34
N LYS A 138 10.11 15.32 -13.60
CA LYS A 138 10.66 14.86 -14.89
C LYS A 138 9.59 14.49 -15.93
N ALA A 139 8.31 14.48 -15.55
CA ALA A 139 7.25 14.12 -16.47
C ALA A 139 7.18 15.07 -17.67
N GLU A 140 7.14 14.50 -18.88
CA GLU A 140 7.10 15.25 -20.16
C GLU A 140 5.71 15.22 -20.81
N ARG A 141 4.91 14.18 -20.58
CA ARG A 141 3.60 13.99 -21.22
C ARG A 141 2.47 13.85 -20.22
N SER A 142 2.66 13.00 -19.21
CA SER A 142 1.63 12.75 -18.21
C SER A 142 2.22 12.35 -16.86
N ALA A 143 1.53 12.74 -15.78
CA ALA A 143 1.75 12.29 -14.42
C ALA A 143 0.42 11.81 -13.84
N LEU A 144 0.35 10.53 -13.45
CA LEU A 144 -0.81 9.96 -12.75
C LEU A 144 -0.41 9.64 -11.32
N LEU A 145 -1.07 10.28 -10.37
CA LEU A 145 -0.85 10.10 -8.95
C LEU A 145 -2.07 9.39 -8.34
N ILE A 146 -1.81 8.33 -7.61
CA ILE A 146 -2.87 7.59 -6.91
C ILE A 146 -2.47 7.53 -5.44
N SER A 147 -3.23 8.21 -4.58
CA SER A 147 -2.98 8.25 -3.14
C SER A 147 -4.26 8.58 -2.38
N PRO A 148 -4.62 7.82 -1.35
CA PRO A 148 -5.79 8.15 -0.53
C PRO A 148 -5.58 9.45 0.26
N TYR A 149 -4.35 9.82 0.56
CA TYR A 149 -3.97 10.99 1.35
C TYR A 149 -3.18 11.98 0.50
N PHE A 150 -3.87 12.66 -0.41
CA PHE A 150 -3.23 13.63 -1.29
C PHE A 150 -3.19 15.01 -0.63
N VAL A 151 -2.09 15.30 0.06
CA VAL A 151 -1.84 16.58 0.75
C VAL A 151 -0.50 17.17 0.26
N PRO A 152 -0.47 17.78 -0.94
CA PRO A 152 0.78 18.22 -1.57
C PRO A 152 1.44 19.42 -0.87
N GLY A 153 0.70 20.17 -0.04
CA GLY A 153 1.17 21.43 0.54
C GLY A 153 1.33 22.54 -0.52
N GLY A 154 1.94 23.66 -0.13
CA GLY A 154 2.18 24.79 -1.05
C GLY A 154 3.13 24.41 -2.19
N ASP A 155 4.33 23.97 -1.84
CA ASP A 155 5.40 23.66 -2.80
C ASP A 155 5.00 22.53 -3.77
N GLY A 156 4.35 21.48 -3.25
CA GLY A 156 3.86 20.40 -4.10
C GLY A 156 2.75 20.85 -5.06
N THR A 157 1.86 21.72 -4.61
CA THR A 157 0.82 22.31 -5.47
C THR A 157 1.44 23.18 -6.57
N GLU A 158 2.37 24.03 -6.24
CA GLU A 158 3.10 24.87 -7.22
C GLU A 158 3.84 24.00 -8.24
N GLY A 159 4.50 22.93 -7.78
CA GLY A 159 5.17 21.98 -8.67
C GLY A 159 4.22 21.32 -9.67
N LEU A 160 3.05 20.86 -9.23
CA LEU A 160 2.04 20.25 -10.11
C LEU A 160 1.42 21.27 -11.09
N VAL A 161 1.17 22.50 -10.63
CA VAL A 161 0.71 23.60 -11.50
C VAL A 161 1.75 23.94 -12.56
N ALA A 162 3.02 23.99 -12.19
CA ALA A 162 4.11 24.23 -13.13
C ALA A 162 4.24 23.10 -14.17
N LEU A 163 4.04 21.85 -13.79
CA LEU A 163 3.95 20.71 -14.71
C LEU A 163 2.83 20.89 -15.73
N ALA A 164 1.62 21.19 -15.24
CA ALA A 164 0.46 21.43 -16.10
C ALA A 164 0.71 22.63 -17.04
N GLY A 165 1.36 23.69 -16.55
CA GLY A 165 1.76 24.84 -17.35
C GLY A 165 2.76 24.52 -18.48
N ARG A 166 3.53 23.45 -18.36
CA ARG A 166 4.40 22.92 -19.43
C ARG A 166 3.66 22.01 -20.42
N GLY A 167 2.34 21.82 -20.25
CA GLY A 167 1.53 20.96 -21.10
C GLY A 167 1.50 19.50 -20.67
N VAL A 168 2.02 19.15 -19.49
CA VAL A 168 1.94 17.79 -18.94
C VAL A 168 0.53 17.53 -18.43
N HIS A 169 -0.06 16.42 -18.84
CA HIS A 169 -1.36 15.99 -18.32
C HIS A 169 -1.20 15.44 -16.89
N VAL A 170 -1.66 16.20 -15.90
CA VAL A 170 -1.61 15.80 -14.49
C VAL A 170 -2.98 15.26 -14.06
N ALA A 171 -3.03 14.02 -13.56
CA ALA A 171 -4.23 13.42 -13.02
C ALA A 171 -3.98 12.87 -11.62
N VAL A 172 -4.94 13.08 -10.72
CA VAL A 172 -4.86 12.62 -9.33
C VAL A 172 -6.11 11.81 -9.00
N VAL A 173 -5.92 10.61 -8.46
CA VAL A 173 -6.97 9.78 -7.87
C VAL A 173 -6.75 9.77 -6.36
N THR A 174 -7.72 10.30 -5.63
CA THR A 174 -7.65 10.43 -4.17
C THR A 174 -9.02 10.25 -3.54
N ASN A 175 -9.08 10.09 -2.22
CA ASN A 175 -10.33 10.02 -1.48
C ASN A 175 -11.13 11.33 -1.56
N SER A 176 -12.45 11.20 -1.56
CA SER A 176 -13.34 12.34 -1.32
C SER A 176 -13.37 12.70 0.16
N LEU A 177 -13.86 13.90 0.50
CA LEU A 177 -14.08 14.30 1.88
C LEU A 177 -15.02 13.33 2.64
N ALA A 178 -16.00 12.75 1.96
CA ALA A 178 -16.94 11.80 2.55
C ALA A 178 -16.34 10.41 2.80
N ALA A 179 -15.23 10.08 2.13
CA ALA A 179 -14.53 8.79 2.27
C ALA A 179 -13.28 8.90 3.14
N ASN A 180 -13.09 10.02 3.82
CA ASN A 180 -11.95 10.27 4.67
C ASN A 180 -12.30 9.93 6.12
N ASP A 181 -11.53 9.06 6.74
CA ASP A 181 -11.66 8.67 8.15
C ASP A 181 -11.09 9.72 9.12
N VAL A 182 -10.31 10.66 8.61
CA VAL A 182 -9.83 11.83 9.35
C VAL A 182 -10.52 13.07 8.80
N VAL A 183 -11.53 13.55 9.49
CA VAL A 183 -12.12 14.85 9.18
C VAL A 183 -11.06 15.91 9.44
N ALA A 184 -10.63 16.60 8.38
CA ALA A 184 -9.72 17.73 8.52
C ALA A 184 -10.38 18.79 9.41
N VAL A 185 -9.76 19.06 10.53
CA VAL A 185 -10.15 20.13 11.47
C VAL A 185 -9.64 21.45 10.93
#